data_511b506df95ea575fb9031035b1248f9
#
_entry.id   511b506df95ea575fb9031035b1248f9
#
_cell.length_a   1.000
_cell.length_b   1.000
_cell.length_c   1.000
_cell.angle_alpha   90.00
_cell.angle_beta   90.00
_cell.angle_gamma   90.00
#
_symmetry.space_group_name_H-M   'P 1'
#
loop_
_entity.id
_entity.type
_entity.pdbx_description
1 polymer ?
#
loop_
_entity_poly.entity_id
_entity_poly.type
_entity_poly.pdbx_seq_one_letter_code
_entity_poly.pdbx_strand_id
1 'polypeptide(L)'
;MRKLLIIMGIVSLTSCVITFPGTRYKHLTEDQKKRVVLCKAPIDSLTNDGKVYLVTIEQMQKFLNSKNRVLIYEYASFCQSEHCVNPAVIENECTKAGVQFCIVSVSYEGVFNISVQNTPILAIEPTIFGKKIGKDCSKVFFDKLTGTTWKTRGYGRYYSYIKGKFKGCYDDYSYALTGN
;
A
#
# COMPACT_ATOMS: atom_id res chain seq x y z
N MET A 1 26.76 7.38 57.53
CA MET A 1 25.64 6.62 56.90
C MET A 1 25.09 7.43 55.73
N ARG A 2 25.51 7.14 54.49
CA ARG A 2 25.07 7.80 53.24
C ARG A 2 23.88 7.03 52.69
N LYS A 3 22.70 7.67 52.67
CA LYS A 3 21.50 7.13 52.04
C LYS A 3 21.62 7.33 50.54
N LEU A 4 21.77 6.23 49.80
CA LEU A 4 21.76 6.20 48.34
C LEU A 4 20.31 6.23 47.88
N LEU A 5 19.87 7.36 47.30
CA LEU A 5 18.54 7.51 46.68
C LEU A 5 18.66 6.94 45.23
N ILE A 6 18.08 5.78 45.02
CA ILE A 6 17.92 5.18 43.69
C ILE A 6 16.70 5.86 43.06
N ILE A 7 16.93 6.76 42.12
CA ILE A 7 15.88 7.34 41.28
C ILE A 7 15.64 6.32 40.14
N MET A 8 14.57 5.57 40.29
CA MET A 8 14.07 4.66 39.26
C MET A 8 13.36 5.49 38.20
N GLY A 9 14.07 5.80 37.09
CA GLY A 9 13.53 6.49 35.95
C GLY A 9 12.49 5.63 35.23
N ILE A 10 11.22 5.98 35.36
CA ILE A 10 10.12 5.40 34.57
C ILE A 10 10.27 5.93 33.15
N VAL A 11 10.83 5.13 32.25
CA VAL A 11 10.79 5.39 30.80
C VAL A 11 9.37 5.12 30.35
N SER A 12 8.58 6.18 30.27
CA SER A 12 7.26 6.15 29.64
C SER A 12 7.45 5.89 28.14
N LEU A 13 7.23 4.65 27.70
CA LEU A 13 7.08 4.31 26.30
C LEU A 13 5.79 4.99 25.82
N THR A 14 5.90 6.22 25.34
CA THR A 14 4.81 6.86 24.59
C THR A 14 4.62 6.09 23.30
N SER A 15 3.71 5.11 23.33
CA SER A 15 3.18 4.48 22.14
C SER A 15 2.52 5.57 21.29
N CYS A 16 3.15 5.99 20.21
CA CYS A 16 2.51 6.84 19.21
C CYS A 16 1.31 6.10 18.65
N VAL A 17 0.11 6.43 19.10
CA VAL A 17 -1.14 5.94 18.52
C VAL A 17 -1.31 6.64 17.18
N ILE A 18 -0.98 5.92 16.11
CA ILE A 18 -1.20 6.38 14.74
C ILE A 18 -2.68 6.17 14.42
N THR A 19 -3.44 7.27 14.39
CA THR A 19 -4.87 7.24 14.02
C THR A 19 -5.00 7.58 12.53
N PHE A 20 -5.55 6.67 11.73
CA PHE A 20 -5.78 6.86 10.30
C PHE A 20 -7.25 7.16 10.03
N PRO A 21 -7.68 8.43 9.92
CA PRO A 21 -9.06 8.75 9.61
C PRO A 21 -9.40 8.32 8.17
N GLY A 22 -10.49 7.57 8.00
CA GLY A 22 -10.99 7.12 6.70
C GLY A 22 -10.48 5.75 6.24
N THR A 23 -9.46 5.17 6.88
CA THR A 23 -8.85 3.89 6.49
C THR A 23 -9.47 2.68 7.19
N ARG A 24 -10.37 2.88 8.15
CA ARG A 24 -10.92 1.85 9.04
C ARG A 24 -9.89 1.15 9.94
N TYR A 25 -8.71 1.72 10.14
CA TYR A 25 -7.66 1.18 11.01
C TYR A 25 -8.18 0.91 12.44
N LYS A 26 -9.05 1.77 12.97
CA LYS A 26 -9.64 1.64 14.31
C LYS A 26 -10.48 0.36 14.48
N HIS A 27 -10.94 -0.26 13.40
CA HIS A 27 -11.73 -1.50 13.44
C HIS A 27 -10.87 -2.77 13.42
N LEU A 28 -9.55 -2.63 13.26
CA LEU A 28 -8.64 -3.76 13.37
C LEU A 28 -8.56 -4.26 14.81
N THR A 29 -8.43 -5.56 14.99
CA THR A 29 -8.07 -6.17 16.28
C THR A 29 -6.67 -5.75 16.68
N GLU A 30 -6.31 -5.88 17.96
CA GLU A 30 -4.96 -5.55 18.43
C GLU A 30 -3.88 -6.38 17.74
N ASP A 31 -4.14 -7.65 17.43
CA ASP A 31 -3.20 -8.50 16.70
C ASP A 31 -3.07 -8.09 15.23
N GLN A 32 -4.15 -7.67 14.59
CA GLN A 32 -4.08 -7.10 13.24
C GLN A 32 -3.28 -5.78 13.21
N LYS A 33 -3.47 -4.90 14.22
CA LYS A 33 -2.70 -3.64 14.34
C LYS A 33 -1.20 -3.88 14.45
N LYS A 34 -0.77 -4.92 15.19
CA LYS A 34 0.65 -5.31 15.30
C LYS A 34 1.25 -5.74 13.97
N ARG A 35 0.42 -6.21 13.04
CA ARG A 35 0.81 -6.66 11.70
C ARG A 35 0.84 -5.53 10.66
N VAL A 36 0.39 -4.32 11.00
CA VAL A 36 0.54 -3.12 10.17
C VAL A 36 1.86 -2.45 10.56
N VAL A 37 2.85 -2.49 9.68
CA VAL A 37 4.23 -2.09 9.99
C VAL A 37 4.77 -1.11 8.96
N LEU A 38 5.67 -0.23 9.38
CA LEU A 38 6.39 0.65 8.45
C LEU A 38 7.31 -0.20 7.54
N CYS A 39 7.28 0.04 6.25
CA CYS A 39 8.21 -0.55 5.31
C CYS A 39 9.61 0.02 5.53
N LYS A 40 10.52 -0.78 6.08
CA LYS A 40 11.92 -0.39 6.34
C LYS A 40 12.90 -0.99 5.34
N ALA A 41 12.48 -2.04 4.63
CA ALA A 41 13.27 -2.72 3.62
C ALA A 41 12.87 -2.30 2.20
N PRO A 42 13.70 -2.56 1.19
CA PRO A 42 13.27 -2.42 -0.21
C PRO A 42 12.02 -3.27 -0.50
N ILE A 43 11.05 -2.73 -1.25
CA ILE A 43 9.80 -3.45 -1.57
C ILE A 43 10.10 -4.79 -2.26
N ASP A 44 11.17 -4.87 -3.04
CA ASP A 44 11.62 -6.09 -3.72
C ASP A 44 11.96 -7.26 -2.80
N SER A 45 12.34 -6.96 -1.57
CA SER A 45 12.71 -7.97 -0.57
C SER A 45 11.55 -8.40 0.32
N LEU A 46 10.37 -7.80 0.13
CA LEU A 46 9.18 -8.16 0.90
C LEU A 46 8.49 -9.38 0.29
N THR A 47 7.85 -10.14 1.14
CA THR A 47 7.00 -11.28 0.77
C THR A 47 5.64 -11.14 1.44
N ASN A 48 4.67 -11.94 1.03
CA ASN A 48 3.40 -12.05 1.74
C ASN A 48 3.59 -12.89 3.02
N ASP A 49 4.07 -12.25 4.08
CA ASP A 49 4.28 -12.86 5.41
C ASP A 49 3.10 -12.58 6.38
N GLY A 50 1.97 -12.17 5.83
CA GLY A 50 0.76 -11.83 6.58
C GLY A 50 0.81 -10.45 7.24
N LYS A 51 1.78 -9.61 6.91
CA LYS A 51 1.84 -8.20 7.33
C LYS A 51 1.31 -7.28 6.25
N VAL A 52 0.98 -6.05 6.67
CA VAL A 52 0.66 -4.93 5.80
C VAL A 52 1.77 -3.89 5.95
N TYR A 53 2.47 -3.61 4.88
CA TYR A 53 3.62 -2.71 4.87
C TYR A 53 3.21 -1.30 4.45
N LEU A 54 3.42 -0.34 5.35
CA LEU A 54 3.17 1.08 5.06
C LEU A 54 4.30 1.63 4.20
N VAL A 55 3.96 2.13 3.02
CA VAL A 55 4.93 2.60 2.04
C VAL A 55 4.79 4.10 1.76
N THR A 56 5.92 4.75 1.50
CA THR A 56 5.98 6.13 1.05
C THR A 56 6.00 6.22 -0.48
N ILE A 57 5.79 7.43 -1.00
CA ILE A 57 5.87 7.69 -2.44
C ILE A 57 7.28 7.42 -2.96
N GLU A 58 8.30 7.82 -2.22
CA GLU A 58 9.72 7.65 -2.59
C GLU A 58 10.09 6.16 -2.67
N GLN A 59 9.59 5.34 -1.74
CA GLN A 59 9.80 3.89 -1.77
C GLN A 59 9.14 3.26 -2.99
N MET A 60 7.90 3.67 -3.30
CA MET A 60 7.20 3.20 -4.49
C MET A 60 7.89 3.64 -5.78
N GLN A 61 8.33 4.89 -5.89
CA GLN A 61 9.06 5.38 -7.05
C GLN A 61 10.38 4.62 -7.26
N LYS A 62 11.13 4.36 -6.18
CA LYS A 62 12.35 3.55 -6.24
C LYS A 62 12.06 2.14 -6.75
N PHE A 63 11.02 1.51 -6.22
CA PHE A 63 10.56 0.18 -6.67
C PHE A 63 10.18 0.19 -8.15
N LEU A 64 9.35 1.13 -8.59
CA LEU A 64 8.92 1.25 -9.99
C LEU A 64 10.08 1.43 -10.96
N ASN A 65 11.08 2.23 -10.57
CA ASN A 65 12.28 2.49 -11.38
C ASN A 65 13.19 1.25 -11.48
N SER A 66 13.13 0.33 -10.52
CA SER A 66 13.93 -0.91 -10.52
C SER A 66 13.34 -2.00 -11.42
N LYS A 67 12.11 -1.84 -11.93
CA LYS A 67 11.39 -2.89 -12.67
C LYS A 67 11.14 -2.50 -14.13
N ASN A 68 11.15 -3.52 -14.98
CA ASN A 68 10.80 -3.31 -16.40
C ASN A 68 9.32 -3.00 -16.59
N ARG A 69 8.44 -3.79 -15.94
CA ARG A 69 6.99 -3.62 -16.02
C ARG A 69 6.37 -3.86 -14.65
N VAL A 70 5.47 -2.98 -14.24
CA VAL A 70 4.73 -3.10 -12.98
C VAL A 70 3.26 -2.82 -13.22
N LEU A 71 2.40 -3.65 -12.65
CA LEU A 71 0.98 -3.40 -12.49
C LEU A 71 0.71 -3.13 -11.00
N ILE A 72 0.24 -1.93 -10.67
CA ILE A 72 -0.27 -1.63 -9.34
C ILE A 72 -1.79 -1.79 -9.34
N TYR A 73 -2.30 -2.55 -8.40
CA TYR A 73 -3.72 -2.63 -8.10
C TYR A 73 -4.06 -1.78 -6.87
N GLU A 74 -4.84 -0.71 -7.08
CA GLU A 74 -5.45 0.07 -5.99
C GLU A 74 -6.60 -0.74 -5.38
N TYR A 75 -6.28 -1.52 -4.35
CA TYR A 75 -7.20 -2.48 -3.76
C TYR A 75 -8.11 -1.83 -2.70
N ALA A 76 -9.40 -2.11 -2.83
CA ALA A 76 -10.42 -1.78 -1.84
C ALA A 76 -11.28 -3.01 -1.56
N SER A 77 -11.17 -3.58 -0.37
CA SER A 77 -11.87 -4.80 0.03
C SER A 77 -13.41 -4.71 0.00
N PHE A 78 -13.93 -3.49 0.11
CA PHE A 78 -15.37 -3.22 0.05
C PHE A 78 -15.91 -3.07 -1.38
N CYS A 79 -15.05 -3.17 -2.39
CA CYS A 79 -15.47 -3.11 -3.78
C CYS A 79 -16.18 -4.40 -4.18
N GLN A 80 -17.40 -4.26 -4.71
CA GLN A 80 -18.23 -5.37 -5.17
C GLN A 80 -18.54 -5.28 -6.68
N SER A 81 -17.90 -4.36 -7.39
CA SER A 81 -18.08 -4.27 -8.84
C SER A 81 -17.35 -5.37 -9.58
N GLU A 82 -17.77 -5.67 -10.80
CA GLU A 82 -17.11 -6.62 -11.70
C GLU A 82 -15.65 -6.26 -12.00
N HIS A 83 -15.28 -4.97 -11.86
CA HIS A 83 -13.90 -4.49 -12.02
C HIS A 83 -13.00 -4.79 -10.81
N CYS A 84 -13.55 -5.34 -9.72
CA CYS A 84 -12.81 -5.70 -8.51
C CYS A 84 -12.45 -7.17 -8.52
N VAL A 85 -11.52 -7.54 -9.40
CA VAL A 85 -11.07 -8.91 -9.58
C VAL A 85 -10.27 -9.39 -8.35
N ASN A 86 -10.38 -10.69 -8.05
CA ASN A 86 -9.61 -11.30 -6.97
C ASN A 86 -8.11 -11.11 -7.23
N PRO A 87 -7.35 -10.55 -6.28
CA PRO A 87 -5.93 -10.31 -6.44
C PRO A 87 -5.10 -11.54 -6.83
N ALA A 88 -5.50 -12.75 -6.40
CA ALA A 88 -4.81 -13.98 -6.78
C ALA A 88 -4.87 -14.29 -8.28
N VAL A 89 -6.00 -13.94 -8.92
CA VAL A 89 -6.14 -14.09 -10.39
C VAL A 89 -5.18 -13.14 -11.10
N ILE A 90 -5.13 -11.88 -10.66
CA ILE A 90 -4.26 -10.87 -11.26
C ILE A 90 -2.79 -11.23 -11.04
N GLU A 91 -2.41 -11.71 -9.84
CA GLU A 91 -1.05 -12.15 -9.54
C GLU A 91 -0.60 -13.25 -10.53
N ASN A 92 -1.46 -14.23 -10.77
CA ASN A 92 -1.18 -15.32 -11.71
C ASN A 92 -1.00 -14.81 -13.16
N GLU A 93 -1.90 -13.96 -13.62
CA GLU A 93 -1.81 -13.38 -14.97
C GLU A 93 -0.58 -12.46 -15.12
N CYS A 94 -0.25 -11.66 -14.11
CA CYS A 94 0.98 -10.87 -14.09
C CYS A 94 2.23 -11.76 -14.17
N THR A 95 2.25 -12.87 -13.42
CA THR A 95 3.36 -13.83 -13.43
C THR A 95 3.57 -14.42 -14.83
N LYS A 96 2.48 -14.87 -15.49
CA LYS A 96 2.52 -15.38 -16.87
C LYS A 96 3.02 -14.33 -17.87
N ALA A 97 2.64 -13.08 -17.68
CA ALA A 97 3.02 -11.96 -18.55
C ALA A 97 4.40 -11.37 -18.27
N GLY A 98 5.12 -11.85 -17.25
CA GLY A 98 6.40 -11.26 -16.82
C GLY A 98 6.26 -9.84 -16.30
N VAL A 99 5.11 -9.49 -15.70
CA VAL A 99 4.80 -8.20 -15.10
C VAL A 99 4.88 -8.32 -13.59
N GLN A 100 5.59 -7.42 -12.94
CA GLN A 100 5.62 -7.37 -11.47
C GLN A 100 4.28 -6.88 -10.95
N PHE A 101 3.61 -7.69 -10.14
CA PHE A 101 2.36 -7.31 -9.49
C PHE A 101 2.63 -6.58 -8.18
N CYS A 102 1.80 -5.57 -7.87
CA CYS A 102 1.87 -4.80 -6.64
C CYS A 102 0.46 -4.44 -6.17
N ILE A 103 0.14 -4.73 -4.92
CA ILE A 103 -1.14 -4.37 -4.30
C ILE A 103 -0.91 -3.21 -3.34
N VAL A 104 -1.65 -2.11 -3.54
CA VAL A 104 -1.69 -0.99 -2.61
C VAL A 104 -3.11 -0.87 -2.07
N SER A 105 -3.31 -1.25 -0.82
CA SER A 105 -4.60 -1.15 -0.16
C SER A 105 -4.89 0.26 0.31
N VAL A 106 -6.10 0.73 0.01
CA VAL A 106 -6.60 2.05 0.45
C VAL A 106 -7.41 1.98 1.74
N SER A 107 -7.68 0.77 2.22
CA SER A 107 -8.42 0.51 3.47
C SER A 107 -7.82 -0.68 4.20
N TYR A 108 -7.90 -0.67 5.52
CA TYR A 108 -7.50 -1.82 6.34
C TYR A 108 -8.62 -2.85 6.54
N GLU A 109 -9.85 -2.53 6.12
CA GLU A 109 -10.95 -3.49 6.16
C GLU A 109 -10.66 -4.64 5.21
N GLY A 110 -10.74 -5.88 5.70
CA GLY A 110 -10.54 -7.08 4.89
C GLY A 110 -9.13 -7.26 4.30
N VAL A 111 -8.17 -6.34 4.59
CA VAL A 111 -6.82 -6.39 4.02
C VAL A 111 -6.08 -7.69 4.37
N PHE A 112 -6.35 -8.26 5.53
CA PHE A 112 -5.74 -9.53 5.99
C PHE A 112 -6.40 -10.78 5.39
N ASN A 113 -7.47 -10.61 4.60
CA ASN A 113 -8.15 -11.69 3.89
C ASN A 113 -7.76 -11.74 2.40
N ILE A 114 -6.81 -10.89 1.97
CA ILE A 114 -6.32 -10.91 0.60
C ILE A 114 -5.55 -12.21 0.37
N SER A 115 -6.01 -12.99 -0.59
CA SER A 115 -5.39 -14.25 -0.98
C SER A 115 -4.45 -14.02 -2.17
N VAL A 116 -3.16 -13.88 -1.89
CA VAL A 116 -2.06 -13.86 -2.87
C VAL A 116 -0.93 -14.72 -2.34
N GLN A 117 -0.09 -15.25 -3.22
CA GLN A 117 0.99 -16.17 -2.82
C GLN A 117 2.27 -15.42 -2.45
N ASN A 118 2.75 -14.57 -3.33
CA ASN A 118 4.08 -13.97 -3.20
C ASN A 118 4.05 -12.44 -3.05
N THR A 119 2.98 -11.80 -3.51
CA THR A 119 2.87 -10.34 -3.52
C THR A 119 2.68 -9.79 -2.10
N PRO A 120 3.59 -8.94 -1.59
CA PRO A 120 3.39 -8.28 -0.31
C PRO A 120 2.19 -7.34 -0.35
N ILE A 121 1.48 -7.25 0.76
CA ILE A 121 0.36 -6.32 0.90
C ILE A 121 0.92 -4.97 1.35
N LEU A 122 0.82 -3.98 0.48
CA LEU A 122 1.22 -2.61 0.77
C LEU A 122 0.00 -1.77 1.15
N ALA A 123 0.23 -0.75 1.96
CA ALA A 123 -0.74 0.30 2.24
C ALA A 123 -0.03 1.65 2.28
N ILE A 124 -0.78 2.72 2.05
CA ILE A 124 -0.24 4.07 2.04
C ILE A 124 0.15 4.49 3.46
N GLU A 125 1.38 4.98 3.65
CA GLU A 125 1.82 5.61 4.90
C GLU A 125 1.14 6.99 5.06
N PRO A 126 0.14 7.14 5.95
CA PRO A 126 -0.68 8.36 5.97
C PRO A 126 0.05 9.57 6.54
N THR A 127 1.10 9.36 7.33
CA THR A 127 1.84 10.46 7.99
C THR A 127 2.61 11.32 6.99
N ILE A 128 2.91 10.78 5.80
CA ILE A 128 3.61 11.52 4.74
C ILE A 128 2.81 12.72 4.20
N PHE A 129 1.50 12.77 4.44
CA PHE A 129 0.63 13.84 3.94
C PHE A 129 0.26 14.88 5.00
N GLY A 130 0.76 14.71 6.25
CA GLY A 130 0.42 15.58 7.39
C GLY A 130 -1.04 15.42 7.85
N LYS A 131 -1.41 16.14 8.91
CA LYS A 131 -2.72 15.98 9.60
C LYS A 131 -3.96 16.39 8.77
N LYS A 132 -3.79 17.03 7.60
CA LYS A 132 -4.89 17.65 6.84
C LYS A 132 -5.52 16.77 5.75
N ILE A 133 -4.96 15.61 5.41
CA ILE A 133 -5.38 14.83 4.23
C ILE A 133 -6.07 13.50 4.61
N GLY A 134 -7.10 13.57 5.49
CA GLY A 134 -7.73 12.37 6.04
C GLY A 134 -8.44 11.45 5.02
N LYS A 135 -9.34 11.99 4.19
CA LYS A 135 -10.19 11.16 3.31
C LYS A 135 -9.61 10.91 1.91
N ASP A 136 -8.64 11.71 1.48
CA ASP A 136 -8.13 11.72 0.10
C ASP A 136 -6.69 11.20 0.00
N CYS A 137 -6.19 10.45 1.00
CA CYS A 137 -4.81 9.95 0.99
C CYS A 137 -4.48 9.15 -0.27
N SER A 138 -5.37 8.26 -0.72
CA SER A 138 -5.12 7.46 -1.92
C SER A 138 -5.03 8.34 -3.16
N LYS A 139 -5.96 9.28 -3.31
CA LYS A 139 -5.97 10.22 -4.43
C LYS A 139 -4.66 11.01 -4.51
N VAL A 140 -4.25 11.62 -3.39
CA VAL A 140 -2.99 12.40 -3.34
C VAL A 140 -1.77 11.51 -3.57
N PHE A 141 -1.78 10.30 -3.03
CA PHE A 141 -0.72 9.33 -3.23
C PHE A 141 -0.55 8.98 -4.72
N PHE A 142 -1.65 8.58 -5.37
CA PHE A 142 -1.61 8.22 -6.79
C PHE A 142 -1.40 9.42 -7.70
N ASP A 143 -1.90 10.62 -7.37
CA ASP A 143 -1.60 11.84 -8.13
C ASP A 143 -0.08 12.12 -8.14
N LYS A 144 0.57 12.01 -6.99
CA LYS A 144 2.03 12.18 -6.89
C LYS A 144 2.80 11.05 -7.54
N LEU A 145 2.34 9.80 -7.39
CA LEU A 145 3.02 8.63 -7.94
C LEU A 145 2.97 8.60 -9.47
N THR A 146 1.86 9.04 -10.07
CA THR A 146 1.66 9.07 -11.53
C THR A 146 2.16 10.36 -12.18
N GLY A 147 2.39 11.42 -11.39
CA GLY A 147 2.68 12.76 -11.92
C GLY A 147 1.50 13.43 -12.62
N THR A 148 0.28 12.90 -12.42
CA THR A 148 -0.96 13.42 -13.03
C THR A 148 -2.04 13.58 -11.97
N THR A 149 -3.12 14.30 -12.28
CA THR A 149 -4.27 14.38 -11.37
C THR A 149 -5.28 13.28 -11.69
N TRP A 150 -6.09 12.92 -10.71
CA TRP A 150 -7.16 11.94 -10.91
C TRP A 150 -8.11 12.29 -12.06
N LYS A 151 -8.34 13.58 -12.32
CA LYS A 151 -9.18 14.05 -13.45
C LYS A 151 -8.54 13.73 -14.79
N THR A 152 -7.22 13.76 -14.87
CA THR A 152 -6.47 13.57 -16.11
C THR A 152 -6.16 12.10 -16.37
N ARG A 153 -5.84 11.31 -15.30
CA ARG A 153 -5.52 9.89 -15.48
C ARG A 153 -6.75 8.98 -15.66
N GLY A 154 -7.96 9.50 -15.40
CA GLY A 154 -9.20 8.74 -15.48
C GLY A 154 -9.52 7.98 -14.19
N TYR A 155 -10.65 7.28 -14.22
CA TYR A 155 -11.13 6.43 -13.14
C TYR A 155 -10.71 5.00 -13.44
N GLY A 156 -9.79 4.48 -12.68
CA GLY A 156 -9.35 3.09 -12.80
C GLY A 156 -8.68 2.65 -11.52
N ARG A 157 -8.47 1.35 -11.39
CA ARG A 157 -7.81 0.74 -10.23
C ARG A 157 -6.50 0.08 -10.57
N TYR A 158 -6.20 -0.03 -11.86
CA TYR A 158 -5.03 -0.74 -12.37
C TYR A 158 -4.09 0.26 -13.03
N TYR A 159 -2.93 0.49 -12.42
CA TYR A 159 -1.94 1.45 -12.88
C TYR A 159 -0.78 0.71 -13.52
N SER A 160 -0.56 0.95 -14.82
CA SER A 160 0.53 0.35 -15.58
C SER A 160 1.77 1.25 -15.59
N TYR A 161 2.93 0.64 -15.34
CA TYR A 161 4.24 1.30 -15.43
C TYR A 161 5.20 0.49 -16.27
N ILE A 162 6.01 1.18 -17.08
CA ILE A 162 7.11 0.60 -17.85
C ILE A 162 8.38 1.40 -17.53
N LYS A 163 9.40 0.73 -16.99
CA LYS A 163 10.68 1.34 -16.59
C LYS A 163 10.46 2.61 -15.73
N GLY A 164 9.65 2.51 -14.72
CA GLY A 164 9.28 3.59 -13.80
C GLY A 164 8.34 4.66 -14.38
N LYS A 165 8.02 4.64 -15.67
CA LYS A 165 7.15 5.63 -16.30
C LYS A 165 5.69 5.16 -16.27
N PHE A 166 4.80 5.99 -15.75
CA PHE A 166 3.36 5.77 -15.79
C PHE A 166 2.86 5.71 -17.24
N LYS A 167 2.03 4.72 -17.57
CA LYS A 167 1.45 4.50 -18.90
C LYS A 167 -0.03 4.76 -18.96
N GLY A 168 -0.75 4.40 -17.91
CA GLY A 168 -2.19 4.58 -17.86
C GLY A 168 -2.81 4.00 -16.61
N CYS A 169 -4.06 4.39 -16.37
CA CYS A 169 -4.93 3.88 -15.33
C CYS A 169 -6.15 3.25 -16.01
N TYR A 170 -6.49 2.03 -15.64
CA TYR A 170 -7.49 1.22 -16.33
C TYR A 170 -8.50 0.65 -15.34
N ASP A 171 -9.72 0.43 -15.80
CA ASP A 171 -10.78 -0.25 -15.04
C ASP A 171 -10.63 -1.77 -15.10
N ASP A 172 -10.01 -2.29 -16.16
CA ASP A 172 -9.73 -3.70 -16.37
C ASP A 172 -8.22 -3.95 -16.37
N TYR A 173 -7.79 -4.95 -15.60
CA TYR A 173 -6.37 -5.32 -15.47
C TYR A 173 -5.77 -5.87 -16.76
N SER A 174 -6.58 -6.47 -17.65
CA SER A 174 -6.09 -7.03 -18.91
C SER A 174 -5.53 -5.94 -19.84
N TYR A 175 -6.18 -4.79 -19.91
CA TYR A 175 -5.66 -3.62 -20.64
C TYR A 175 -4.38 -3.08 -19.99
N ALA A 176 -4.34 -3.05 -18.65
CA ALA A 176 -3.14 -2.62 -17.94
C ALA A 176 -1.95 -3.57 -18.16
N LEU A 177 -2.20 -4.87 -18.37
CA LEU A 177 -1.17 -5.87 -18.70
C LEU A 177 -0.64 -5.72 -20.11
N THR A 178 -1.48 -5.42 -21.10
CA THR A 178 -1.05 -5.29 -22.50
C THR A 178 -0.33 -3.98 -22.77
N GLY A 179 -0.62 -2.94 -22.00
CA GLY A 179 -0.03 -1.61 -22.15
C GLY A 179 -0.59 -0.84 -23.37
N ASN A 180 -1.76 -1.28 -23.87
CA ASN A 180 -2.47 -0.69 -25.01
C ASN A 180 -3.57 0.24 -24.51
#